data_63523c66a38c33313fe8d3dbd045647f
#
_entry.id   63523c66a38c33313fe8d3dbd045647f
#
_cell.length_a   1.000
_cell.length_b   1.000
_cell.length_c   1.000
_cell.angle_alpha   90.00
_cell.angle_beta   90.00
_cell.angle_gamma   90.00
#
_symmetry.space_group_name_H-M   'P 1'
#
loop_
_entity.id
_entity.type
_entity.pdbx_description
1 polymer ?
#
loop_
_entity_poly.entity_id
_entity_poly.type
_entity_poly.pdbx_seq_one_letter_code
_entity_poly.pdbx_strand_id
1 'polypeptide(L)'
;MKKIVIFCFSVASIHFGFGQVGTIFPDMDGESLVHGMVKIPEDTKGKYTLIGLAFSKKSEKDLNKWFNPVYQNLLKEPDPNSLFAFDYDVNVYFVPMLTGAKRPAYKSVMKKVEEEVDKSLHPNILFYQGTLKEYKDALSIDDKDIPYLYLLDETGKIVYMTKGGYDQAKLQTVIDKLPF
;
A
#
# COMPACT_ATOMS: atom_id res chain seq x y z
N MET A 1 -48.47 42.32 2.14
CA MET A 1 -48.11 40.85 2.23
C MET A 1 -46.75 40.66 1.60
N LYS A 2 -45.69 40.51 2.43
CA LYS A 2 -44.31 40.33 1.97
C LYS A 2 -44.08 38.82 1.81
N LYS A 3 -43.81 38.34 0.58
CA LYS A 3 -43.44 36.94 0.31
C LYS A 3 -41.95 36.75 0.61
N ILE A 4 -41.66 35.94 1.64
CA ILE A 4 -40.32 35.49 1.98
C ILE A 4 -40.01 34.31 1.04
N VAL A 5 -39.02 34.46 0.16
CA VAL A 5 -38.48 33.34 -0.65
C VAL A 5 -37.30 32.79 0.12
N ILE A 6 -37.50 31.58 0.67
CA ILE A 6 -36.41 30.81 1.35
C ILE A 6 -35.62 30.10 0.22
N PHE A 7 -34.40 30.56 0.01
CA PHE A 7 -33.45 29.92 -0.89
C PHE A 7 -32.75 28.81 -0.16
N CYS A 8 -33.20 27.57 -0.35
CA CYS A 8 -32.48 26.39 0.16
C CYS A 8 -31.19 26.21 -0.60
N PHE A 9 -30.06 26.59 0.02
CA PHE A 9 -28.73 26.27 -0.47
C PHE A 9 -28.47 24.80 -0.22
N SER A 10 -28.65 23.94 -1.24
CA SER A 10 -28.26 22.54 -1.18
C SER A 10 -26.74 22.48 -1.30
N VAL A 11 -26.05 22.27 -0.17
CA VAL A 11 -24.61 21.98 -0.16
C VAL A 11 -24.44 20.55 -0.68
N ALA A 12 -24.12 20.44 -1.97
CA ALA A 12 -23.66 19.18 -2.55
C ALA A 12 -22.30 18.84 -1.94
N SER A 13 -22.31 17.97 -0.96
CA SER A 13 -21.07 17.36 -0.44
C SER A 13 -20.47 16.52 -1.55
N ILE A 14 -19.41 17.02 -2.21
CA ILE A 14 -18.62 16.25 -3.16
C ILE A 14 -17.85 15.23 -2.32
N HIS A 15 -18.40 14.05 -2.13
CA HIS A 15 -17.68 12.91 -1.62
C HIS A 15 -16.74 12.47 -2.76
N PHE A 16 -15.46 12.84 -2.69
CA PHE A 16 -14.42 12.10 -3.38
C PHE A 16 -14.39 10.71 -2.74
N GLY A 17 -15.29 9.85 -3.18
CA GLY A 17 -15.37 8.49 -2.72
C GLY A 17 -14.16 7.72 -3.24
N PHE A 18 -13.20 7.40 -2.38
CA PHE A 18 -12.33 6.26 -2.60
C PHE A 18 -13.22 5.03 -2.45
N GLY A 19 -13.83 4.59 -3.54
CA GLY A 19 -14.81 3.48 -3.55
C GLY A 19 -14.26 2.15 -3.01
N GLN A 20 -12.95 2.08 -2.74
CA GLN A 20 -12.28 0.90 -2.18
C GLN A 20 -12.18 0.92 -0.65
N VAL A 21 -12.23 2.09 0.00
CA VAL A 21 -12.20 2.16 1.47
C VAL A 21 -13.47 1.52 2.04
N GLY A 22 -13.29 0.56 2.93
CA GLY A 22 -14.37 -0.26 3.49
C GLY A 22 -14.58 -1.61 2.81
N THR A 23 -13.92 -1.89 1.67
CA THR A 23 -13.96 -3.21 1.00
C THR A 23 -12.79 -4.08 1.42
N ILE A 24 -12.93 -5.40 1.29
CA ILE A 24 -11.82 -6.35 1.48
C ILE A 24 -10.82 -6.20 0.32
N PHE A 25 -9.55 -6.19 0.65
CA PHE A 25 -8.48 -6.19 -0.36
C PHE A 25 -8.58 -7.48 -1.20
N PRO A 26 -8.44 -7.42 -2.54
CA PRO A 26 -8.50 -8.60 -3.38
C PRO A 26 -7.37 -9.58 -3.07
N ASP A 27 -7.67 -10.88 -3.15
CA ASP A 27 -6.68 -11.93 -2.89
C ASP A 27 -5.45 -11.78 -3.77
N MET A 28 -4.27 -11.87 -3.16
CA MET A 28 -2.98 -11.72 -3.82
C MET A 28 -1.98 -12.74 -3.28
N ASP A 29 -1.45 -13.58 -4.15
CA ASP A 29 -0.33 -14.47 -3.84
C ASP A 29 0.97 -13.80 -4.27
N GLY A 30 1.82 -13.43 -3.31
CA GLY A 30 3.12 -12.81 -3.56
C GLY A 30 4.27 -13.69 -3.08
N GLU A 31 5.31 -13.85 -3.89
CA GLU A 31 6.51 -14.59 -3.51
C GLU A 31 7.52 -13.64 -2.82
N SER A 32 7.87 -13.95 -1.58
CA SER A 32 8.91 -13.24 -0.82
C SER A 32 10.28 -13.87 -1.07
N LEU A 33 11.34 -13.06 -1.06
CA LEU A 33 12.72 -13.57 -1.07
C LEU A 33 13.09 -14.38 0.17
N VAL A 34 12.35 -14.20 1.28
CA VAL A 34 12.70 -14.77 2.59
C VAL A 34 11.66 -15.78 3.07
N HIS A 35 10.37 -15.47 2.91
CA HIS A 35 9.27 -16.23 3.55
C HIS A 35 8.54 -17.19 2.59
N GLY A 36 8.96 -17.25 1.31
CA GLY A 36 8.23 -18.00 0.30
C GLY A 36 6.92 -17.30 -0.08
N MET A 37 5.86 -18.07 -0.29
CA MET A 37 4.56 -17.55 -0.74
C MET A 37 3.80 -16.91 0.43
N VAL A 38 3.34 -15.68 0.25
CA VAL A 38 2.50 -14.93 1.19
C VAL A 38 1.18 -14.61 0.51
N LYS A 39 0.08 -14.98 1.15
CA LYS A 39 -1.29 -14.72 0.68
C LYS A 39 -1.89 -13.54 1.40
N ILE A 40 -2.21 -12.47 0.68
CA ILE A 40 -2.84 -11.29 1.22
C ILE A 40 -4.32 -11.29 0.79
N PRO A 41 -5.29 -11.03 1.68
CA PRO A 41 -5.13 -10.68 3.10
C PRO A 41 -5.07 -11.89 4.06
N GLU A 42 -5.13 -13.14 3.57
CA GLU A 42 -5.32 -14.32 4.43
C GLU A 42 -4.22 -14.48 5.47
N ASP A 43 -2.95 -14.49 5.05
CA ASP A 43 -1.79 -14.67 5.94
C ASP A 43 -1.45 -13.43 6.77
N THR A 44 -2.12 -12.31 6.48
CA THR A 44 -1.87 -11.02 7.17
C THR A 44 -2.98 -10.63 8.14
N LYS A 45 -4.02 -11.43 8.28
CA LYS A 45 -5.09 -11.22 9.26
C LYS A 45 -4.57 -11.19 10.70
N GLY A 46 -5.20 -10.39 11.53
CA GLY A 46 -4.80 -10.18 12.92
C GLY A 46 -3.81 -9.03 13.11
N LYS A 47 -3.30 -8.43 12.02
CA LYS A 47 -2.45 -7.25 12.04
C LYS A 47 -2.82 -6.28 10.94
N TYR A 48 -2.62 -4.99 11.20
CA TYR A 48 -2.66 -4.00 10.14
C TYR A 48 -1.61 -4.32 9.07
N THR A 49 -1.92 -4.02 7.82
CA THR A 49 -1.02 -4.34 6.70
C THR A 49 -0.94 -3.16 5.74
N LEU A 50 0.25 -2.59 5.57
CA LEU A 50 0.53 -1.57 4.55
C LEU A 50 1.05 -2.25 3.29
N ILE A 51 0.37 -2.04 2.17
CA ILE A 51 0.74 -2.62 0.87
C ILE A 51 0.99 -1.51 -0.13
N GLY A 52 2.15 -1.50 -0.76
CA GLY A 52 2.51 -0.61 -1.87
C GLY A 52 2.59 -1.38 -3.18
N LEU A 53 1.78 -1.02 -4.18
CA LEU A 53 1.75 -1.66 -5.50
C LEU A 53 2.41 -0.79 -6.56
N ALA A 54 3.25 -1.38 -7.41
CA ALA A 54 3.84 -0.72 -8.57
C ALA A 54 3.66 -1.54 -9.84
N PHE A 55 3.23 -0.90 -10.94
CA PHE A 55 2.83 -1.54 -12.18
C PHE A 55 3.74 -1.24 -13.37
N SER A 56 4.68 -0.31 -13.23
CA SER A 56 5.63 0.10 -14.26
C SER A 56 6.99 0.44 -13.64
N LYS A 57 8.04 0.53 -14.46
CA LYS A 57 9.36 0.99 -13.99
C LYS A 57 9.30 2.39 -13.37
N LYS A 58 8.38 3.24 -13.84
CA LYS A 58 8.19 4.57 -13.29
C LYS A 58 7.53 4.52 -11.93
N SER A 59 6.44 3.76 -11.78
CA SER A 59 5.80 3.55 -10.47
C SER A 59 6.71 2.81 -9.48
N GLU A 60 7.52 1.85 -9.92
CA GLU A 60 8.55 1.20 -9.08
C GLU A 60 9.56 2.22 -8.53
N LYS A 61 10.06 3.13 -9.40
CA LYS A 61 10.98 4.19 -8.99
C LYS A 61 10.37 5.13 -7.94
N ASP A 62 9.09 5.43 -8.08
CA ASP A 62 8.38 6.28 -7.11
C ASP A 62 8.00 5.51 -5.85
N LEU A 63 7.70 4.20 -5.94
CA LEU A 63 7.48 3.34 -4.78
C LEU A 63 8.76 3.18 -3.94
N ASN A 64 9.93 3.07 -4.57
CA ASN A 64 11.20 2.94 -3.88
C ASN A 64 11.50 4.15 -2.96
N LYS A 65 10.95 5.32 -3.25
CA LYS A 65 11.08 6.51 -2.37
C LYS A 65 10.35 6.35 -1.04
N TRP A 66 9.39 5.42 -0.95
CA TRP A 66 8.69 5.08 0.28
C TRP A 66 9.49 4.14 1.19
N PHE A 67 10.43 3.35 0.65
CA PHE A 67 11.11 2.28 1.38
C PHE A 67 11.79 2.78 2.66
N ASN A 68 12.70 3.72 2.53
CA ASN A 68 13.44 4.22 3.70
C ASN A 68 12.53 4.95 4.71
N PRO A 69 11.63 5.89 4.32
CA PRO A 69 10.71 6.49 5.27
C PRO A 69 9.82 5.48 6.00
N VAL A 70 9.27 4.50 5.30
CA VAL A 70 8.45 3.44 5.92
C VAL A 70 9.28 2.58 6.84
N TYR A 71 10.49 2.16 6.43
CA TYR A 71 11.40 1.41 7.28
C TYR A 71 11.71 2.14 8.59
N GLN A 72 12.09 3.41 8.50
CA GLN A 72 12.47 4.20 9.69
C GLN A 72 11.31 4.45 10.65
N ASN A 73 10.08 4.51 10.16
CA ASN A 73 8.92 4.86 10.99
C ASN A 73 8.10 3.65 11.45
N LEU A 74 8.14 2.53 10.71
CA LEU A 74 7.22 1.39 10.95
C LEU A 74 7.93 0.05 11.17
N LEU A 75 9.18 -0.12 10.69
CA LEU A 75 9.86 -1.41 10.69
C LEU A 75 11.12 -1.46 11.55
N LYS A 76 11.75 -0.30 11.74
CA LYS A 76 12.98 -0.22 12.52
C LYS A 76 12.64 -0.41 13.99
N GLU A 77 13.32 -1.35 14.64
CA GLU A 77 13.20 -1.50 16.10
C GLU A 77 13.45 -0.17 16.81
N PRO A 78 12.59 0.19 17.75
CA PRO A 78 12.73 1.42 18.50
C PRO A 78 14.00 1.42 19.33
N ASP A 79 14.68 2.58 19.44
CA ASP A 79 15.82 2.74 20.34
C ASP A 79 15.34 2.54 21.80
N PRO A 80 15.88 1.56 22.55
CA PRO A 80 15.48 1.32 23.93
C PRO A 80 15.65 2.53 24.86
N ASN A 81 16.49 3.50 24.46
CA ASN A 81 16.73 4.73 25.23
C ASN A 81 15.83 5.88 24.81
N SER A 82 14.98 5.69 23.81
CA SER A 82 14.04 6.73 23.36
C SER A 82 12.80 6.76 24.26
N LEU A 83 12.48 7.94 24.81
CA LEU A 83 11.26 8.16 25.59
C LEU A 83 9.96 8.11 24.74
N PHE A 84 10.08 8.13 23.41
CA PHE A 84 8.97 8.15 22.44
C PHE A 84 9.15 7.07 21.37
N ALA A 85 9.62 5.90 21.79
CA ALA A 85 9.76 4.76 20.90
C ALA A 85 8.40 4.08 20.72
N PHE A 86 7.81 4.17 19.53
CA PHE A 86 6.61 3.43 19.17
C PHE A 86 7.02 2.18 18.38
N ASP A 87 6.53 1.03 18.80
CA ASP A 87 6.64 -0.23 18.07
C ASP A 87 5.27 -0.52 17.45
N TYR A 88 5.20 -0.41 16.13
CA TYR A 88 3.97 -0.67 15.40
C TYR A 88 3.91 -2.13 14.96
N ASP A 89 2.96 -2.89 15.49
CA ASP A 89 2.70 -4.26 15.04
C ASP A 89 1.96 -4.27 13.69
N VAL A 90 2.70 -3.94 12.63
CA VAL A 90 2.19 -3.77 11.27
C VAL A 90 2.98 -4.58 10.26
N ASN A 91 2.27 -5.29 9.37
CA ASN A 91 2.91 -5.88 8.19
C ASN A 91 3.12 -4.80 7.13
N VAL A 92 4.27 -4.83 6.46
CA VAL A 92 4.55 -3.91 5.33
C VAL A 92 5.04 -4.71 4.14
N TYR A 93 4.39 -4.51 2.99
CA TYR A 93 4.79 -5.15 1.74
C TYR A 93 4.85 -4.16 0.58
N PHE A 94 5.92 -4.21 -0.18
CA PHE A 94 6.10 -3.52 -1.45
C PHE A 94 6.05 -4.53 -2.57
N VAL A 95 5.12 -4.35 -3.52
CA VAL A 95 4.79 -5.38 -4.50
C VAL A 95 4.98 -4.87 -5.93
N PRO A 96 6.09 -5.21 -6.60
CA PRO A 96 6.21 -5.05 -8.03
C PRO A 96 5.24 -6.02 -8.72
N MET A 97 4.28 -5.46 -9.48
CA MET A 97 3.23 -6.19 -10.17
C MET A 97 3.70 -6.61 -11.57
N LEU A 98 4.22 -7.85 -11.69
CA LEU A 98 4.73 -8.39 -12.96
C LEU A 98 3.60 -9.03 -13.77
N THR A 99 2.83 -8.19 -14.45
CA THR A 99 1.63 -8.58 -15.19
C THR A 99 1.84 -8.52 -16.71
N GLY A 100 1.08 -9.32 -17.47
CA GLY A 100 1.08 -9.31 -18.93
C GLY A 100 2.48 -9.60 -19.52
N ALA A 101 2.98 -8.74 -20.39
CA ALA A 101 4.28 -8.88 -21.07
C ALA A 101 5.51 -8.86 -20.14
N LYS A 102 5.36 -8.46 -18.87
CA LYS A 102 6.46 -8.45 -17.90
C LYS A 102 6.65 -9.79 -17.17
N ARG A 103 5.72 -10.73 -17.28
CA ARG A 103 5.79 -12.03 -16.61
C ARG A 103 7.10 -12.80 -16.89
N PRO A 104 7.65 -12.81 -18.14
CA PRO A 104 8.93 -13.47 -18.40
C PRO A 104 10.13 -12.87 -17.64
N ALA A 105 10.05 -11.60 -17.24
CA ALA A 105 11.11 -10.92 -16.51
C ALA A 105 11.13 -11.24 -15.00
N TYR A 106 10.20 -12.06 -14.49
CA TYR A 106 10.00 -12.32 -13.06
C TYR A 106 11.30 -12.70 -12.34
N LYS A 107 11.98 -13.77 -12.80
CA LYS A 107 13.23 -14.23 -12.17
C LYS A 107 14.35 -13.20 -12.22
N SER A 108 14.46 -12.43 -13.30
CA SER A 108 15.47 -11.38 -13.42
C SER A 108 15.20 -10.19 -12.53
N VAL A 109 13.92 -9.85 -12.30
CA VAL A 109 13.52 -8.79 -11.36
C VAL A 109 13.80 -9.23 -9.93
N MET A 110 13.44 -10.46 -9.55
CA MET A 110 13.77 -11.00 -8.23
C MET A 110 15.26 -10.94 -7.94
N LYS A 111 16.08 -11.46 -8.86
CA LYS A 111 17.54 -11.43 -8.74
C LYS A 111 18.08 -10.00 -8.60
N LYS A 112 17.57 -9.07 -9.39
CA LYS A 112 17.96 -7.67 -9.32
C LYS A 112 17.62 -7.04 -7.96
N VAL A 113 16.45 -7.32 -7.41
CA VAL A 113 16.05 -6.84 -6.08
C VAL A 113 16.94 -7.44 -5.00
N GLU A 114 17.24 -8.74 -5.10
CA GLU A 114 18.15 -9.43 -4.17
C GLU A 114 19.56 -8.82 -4.16
N GLU A 115 20.04 -8.34 -5.30
CA GLU A 115 21.37 -7.73 -5.45
C GLU A 115 21.42 -6.23 -5.10
N GLU A 116 20.36 -5.48 -5.40
CA GLU A 116 20.37 -3.99 -5.34
C GLU A 116 19.61 -3.41 -4.13
N VAL A 117 18.75 -4.17 -3.46
CA VAL A 117 17.96 -3.69 -2.33
C VAL A 117 18.61 -4.12 -1.01
N ASP A 118 18.57 -3.26 -0.01
CA ASP A 118 19.06 -3.58 1.33
C ASP A 118 18.37 -4.84 1.88
N LYS A 119 19.15 -5.76 2.43
CA LYS A 119 18.69 -7.04 2.94
C LYS A 119 17.64 -6.91 4.05
N SER A 120 17.69 -5.83 4.81
CA SER A 120 16.69 -5.54 5.85
C SER A 120 15.27 -5.35 5.29
N LEU A 121 15.16 -5.00 4.00
CA LEU A 121 13.88 -4.82 3.31
C LEU A 121 13.43 -6.07 2.53
N HIS A 122 14.26 -7.09 2.38
CA HIS A 122 13.89 -8.29 1.63
C HIS A 122 12.62 -8.98 2.15
N PRO A 123 12.37 -9.08 3.47
CA PRO A 123 11.12 -9.63 4.00
C PRO A 123 9.87 -8.85 3.57
N ASN A 124 10.04 -7.57 3.25
CA ASN A 124 8.99 -6.62 2.94
C ASN A 124 8.71 -6.49 1.43
N ILE A 125 9.41 -7.24 0.58
CA ILE A 125 9.18 -7.24 -0.87
C ILE A 125 8.52 -8.54 -1.28
N LEU A 126 7.35 -8.42 -1.90
CA LEU A 126 6.61 -9.53 -2.49
C LEU A 126 6.53 -9.35 -4.01
N PHE A 127 6.79 -10.41 -4.75
CA PHE A 127 6.69 -10.41 -6.20
C PHE A 127 5.38 -11.05 -6.62
N TYR A 128 4.52 -10.27 -7.25
CA TYR A 128 3.30 -10.78 -7.84
C TYR A 128 3.48 -11.07 -9.33
N GLN A 129 3.07 -12.27 -9.75
CA GLN A 129 3.03 -12.66 -11.15
C GLN A 129 1.63 -13.12 -11.54
N GLY A 130 0.90 -12.33 -12.31
CA GLY A 130 -0.48 -12.67 -12.63
C GLY A 130 -1.15 -11.74 -13.64
N THR A 131 -2.47 -11.59 -13.49
CA THR A 131 -3.29 -10.69 -14.29
C THR A 131 -3.52 -9.38 -13.55
N LEU A 132 -3.56 -8.27 -14.30
CA LEU A 132 -3.83 -6.96 -13.70
C LEU A 132 -5.34 -6.69 -13.57
N LYS A 133 -6.16 -7.38 -14.35
CA LYS A 133 -7.58 -7.02 -14.53
C LYS A 133 -8.33 -6.96 -13.19
N GLU A 134 -8.19 -7.99 -12.37
CA GLU A 134 -8.87 -8.10 -11.08
C GLU A 134 -8.52 -6.95 -10.15
N TYR A 135 -7.23 -6.60 -10.06
CA TYR A 135 -6.77 -5.47 -9.23
C TYR A 135 -7.19 -4.12 -9.80
N LYS A 136 -7.16 -3.99 -11.14
CA LYS A 136 -7.58 -2.74 -11.78
C LYS A 136 -9.03 -2.40 -11.46
N ASP A 137 -9.89 -3.39 -11.53
CA ASP A 137 -11.32 -3.22 -11.29
C ASP A 137 -11.61 -3.06 -9.79
N ALA A 138 -11.07 -3.94 -8.93
CA ALA A 138 -11.30 -3.94 -7.48
C ALA A 138 -10.67 -2.73 -6.77
N LEU A 139 -9.49 -2.29 -7.22
CA LEU A 139 -8.72 -1.22 -6.59
C LEU A 139 -8.76 0.11 -7.36
N SER A 140 -9.57 0.20 -8.43
CA SER A 140 -9.70 1.39 -9.30
C SER A 140 -8.36 1.97 -9.74
N ILE A 141 -7.46 1.09 -10.24
CA ILE A 141 -6.16 1.49 -10.74
C ILE A 141 -6.34 2.24 -12.07
N ASP A 142 -6.25 3.55 -12.05
CA ASP A 142 -6.45 4.44 -13.17
C ASP A 142 -5.14 4.77 -13.92
N ASP A 143 -4.01 4.86 -13.21
CA ASP A 143 -2.70 5.17 -13.79
C ASP A 143 -1.65 4.13 -13.31
N LYS A 144 -1.03 3.42 -14.26
CA LYS A 144 0.03 2.43 -13.99
C LYS A 144 1.40 3.05 -13.70
N ASP A 145 1.56 4.33 -13.99
CA ASP A 145 2.82 5.04 -13.86
C ASP A 145 3.04 5.68 -12.50
N ILE A 146 2.06 5.53 -11.60
CA ILE A 146 2.17 5.93 -10.19
C ILE A 146 1.97 4.71 -9.28
N PRO A 147 2.59 4.66 -8.10
CA PRO A 147 2.32 3.63 -7.10
C PRO A 147 1.01 3.89 -6.36
N TYR A 148 0.42 2.83 -5.83
CA TYR A 148 -0.76 2.86 -4.96
C TYR A 148 -0.41 2.22 -3.63
N LEU A 149 -0.79 2.86 -2.54
CA LEU A 149 -0.59 2.34 -1.19
C LEU A 149 -1.95 2.14 -0.52
N TYR A 150 -2.13 0.99 0.09
CA TYR A 150 -3.34 0.59 0.81
C TYR A 150 -2.96 0.22 2.24
N LEU A 151 -3.69 0.73 3.22
CA LEU A 151 -3.63 0.27 4.59
C LEU A 151 -4.85 -0.62 4.84
N LEU A 152 -4.60 -1.85 5.24
CA LEU A 152 -5.63 -2.82 5.63
C LEU A 152 -5.71 -2.91 7.14
N ASP A 153 -6.91 -3.12 7.66
CA ASP A 153 -7.11 -3.51 9.06
C ASP A 153 -6.84 -5.01 9.28
N GLU A 154 -6.97 -5.45 10.51
CA GLU A 154 -6.77 -6.84 10.95
C GLU A 154 -7.67 -7.86 10.24
N THR A 155 -8.74 -7.41 9.60
CA THR A 155 -9.66 -8.26 8.83
C THR A 155 -9.34 -8.32 7.34
N GLY A 156 -8.36 -7.54 6.88
CA GLY A 156 -7.99 -7.36 5.48
C GLY A 156 -8.85 -6.33 4.73
N LYS A 157 -9.62 -5.50 5.46
CA LYS A 157 -10.41 -4.43 4.88
C LYS A 157 -9.55 -3.18 4.67
N ILE A 158 -9.69 -2.54 3.52
CA ILE A 158 -9.00 -1.29 3.21
C ILE A 158 -9.56 -0.16 4.09
N VAL A 159 -8.74 0.41 4.96
CA VAL A 159 -9.08 1.54 5.85
C VAL A 159 -8.51 2.87 5.38
N TYR A 160 -7.49 2.81 4.51
CA TYR A 160 -6.92 3.98 3.88
C TYR A 160 -6.28 3.65 2.54
N MET A 161 -6.29 4.61 1.63
CA MET A 161 -5.61 4.50 0.34
C MET A 161 -4.99 5.84 -0.03
N THR A 162 -3.79 5.78 -0.60
CA THR A 162 -3.14 6.92 -1.24
C THR A 162 -2.41 6.48 -2.51
N LYS A 163 -2.06 7.44 -3.37
CA LYS A 163 -1.35 7.16 -4.63
C LYS A 163 -0.27 8.20 -4.92
N GLY A 164 0.70 7.80 -5.76
CA GLY A 164 1.82 8.65 -6.18
C GLY A 164 3.07 8.49 -5.32
N GLY A 165 4.08 9.31 -5.60
CA GLY A 165 5.36 9.29 -4.90
C GLY A 165 5.24 9.59 -3.41
N TYR A 166 6.33 9.32 -2.70
CA TYR A 166 6.42 9.59 -1.27
C TYR A 166 6.10 11.04 -0.93
N ASP A 167 5.33 11.18 0.14
CA ASP A 167 4.99 12.45 0.77
C ASP A 167 4.85 12.20 2.28
N GLN A 168 5.44 13.08 3.08
CA GLN A 168 5.47 12.92 4.54
C GLN A 168 4.06 12.95 5.17
N ALA A 169 3.16 13.82 4.66
CA ALA A 169 1.80 13.91 5.19
C ALA A 169 0.99 12.63 4.89
N LYS A 170 1.24 11.98 3.75
CA LYS A 170 0.62 10.70 3.41
C LYS A 170 1.09 9.59 4.37
N LEU A 171 2.40 9.51 4.65
CA LEU A 171 2.93 8.53 5.60
C LEU A 171 2.40 8.81 7.01
N GLN A 172 2.36 10.08 7.43
CA GLN A 172 1.78 10.45 8.73
C GLN A 172 0.32 10.00 8.82
N THR A 173 -0.47 10.17 7.76
CA THR A 173 -1.86 9.69 7.74
C THR A 173 -1.95 8.16 7.88
N VAL A 174 -1.00 7.40 7.34
CA VAL A 174 -0.92 5.94 7.57
C VAL A 174 -0.66 5.66 9.05
N ILE A 175 0.34 6.33 9.64
CA ILE A 175 0.73 6.17 11.05
C ILE A 175 -0.44 6.49 11.98
N ASP A 176 -1.13 7.60 11.75
CA ASP A 176 -2.26 8.06 12.57
C ASP A 176 -3.46 7.08 12.57
N LYS A 177 -3.47 6.15 11.63
CA LYS A 177 -4.52 5.11 11.51
C LYS A 177 -4.13 3.77 12.10
N LEU A 178 -2.88 3.58 12.47
CA LEU A 178 -2.44 2.36 13.15
C LEU A 178 -2.92 2.38 14.61
N PRO A 179 -3.30 1.23 15.18
CA PRO A 179 -3.58 1.12 16.61
C PRO A 179 -2.29 1.35 17.40
N PHE A 180 -2.43 1.96 18.57
CA PHE A 180 -1.36 2.12 19.56
C PHE A 180 -1.30 0.90 20.46
#